data_314ec911026b64fadf60a6d44f982d0e
#
_entry.id   314ec911026b64fadf60a6d44f982d0e
#
_cell.length_a   1.000
_cell.length_b   1.000
_cell.length_c   1.000
_cell.angle_alpha   90.00
_cell.angle_beta   90.00
_cell.angle_gamma   90.00
#
_symmetry.space_group_name_H-M   'P 1'
#
loop_
_entity.id
_entity.type
_entity.pdbx_description
1 polymer ?
#
loop_
_entity_poly.entity_id
_entity_poly.type
_entity_poly.pdbx_seq_one_letter_code
_entity_poly.pdbx_strand_id
1 'polypeptide(L)'
;RNTNATIDQSLSRVEEMQSLCVQNNKKMVVYISMAFGNPYGDPWSGQLAAEWTEKLTKDLGVEIIALADTVGVSNGDNITELFSTLIPAFPKVEIGAHLHTLPEDAKTKAKLTYDSGCRRFDTALKGYGGCPMTEDDLVGNMATELLIDALSGVDQLSIDEKQFSEAMMLAGSTFPL
;
A
#
# COMPACT_ATOMS: atom_id res chain seq x y z
N ARG A 1 -12.51 12.93 -0.48
CA ARG A 1 -13.95 12.49 -0.45
C ARG A 1 -14.19 11.49 0.67
N ASN A 2 -13.39 10.44 0.81
CA ASN A 2 -13.56 9.41 1.85
C ASN A 2 -13.52 9.94 3.29
N THR A 3 -12.73 10.95 3.56
CA THR A 3 -12.54 11.48 4.91
C THR A 3 -13.43 12.68 5.21
N ASN A 4 -14.23 13.14 4.24
CA ASN A 4 -15.03 14.35 4.31
C ASN A 4 -14.23 15.54 4.87
N ALA A 5 -13.01 15.72 4.38
CA ALA A 5 -12.07 16.74 4.82
C ALA A 5 -11.36 17.38 3.62
N THR A 6 -10.95 18.62 3.78
CA THR A 6 -10.02 19.27 2.85
C THR A 6 -8.61 18.68 3.02
N ILE A 7 -7.73 18.92 2.06
CA ILE A 7 -6.33 18.50 2.14
C ILE A 7 -5.66 19.09 3.40
N ASP A 8 -5.86 20.37 3.67
CA ASP A 8 -5.29 21.05 4.85
C ASP A 8 -5.78 20.43 6.15
N GLN A 9 -7.09 20.14 6.25
CA GLN A 9 -7.65 19.44 7.40
C GLN A 9 -7.06 18.02 7.56
N SER A 10 -6.83 17.32 6.45
CA SER A 10 -6.22 16.00 6.48
C SER A 10 -4.76 16.06 6.94
N LEU A 11 -4.00 17.05 6.48
CA LEU A 11 -2.62 17.27 6.91
C LEU A 11 -2.53 17.61 8.41
N SER A 12 -3.41 18.50 8.91
CA SER A 12 -3.46 18.80 10.35
C SER A 12 -3.75 17.55 11.19
N ARG A 13 -4.66 16.70 10.74
CA ARG A 13 -4.93 15.40 11.42
C ARG A 13 -3.71 14.47 11.40
N VAL A 14 -3.00 14.40 10.27
CA VAL A 14 -1.77 13.60 10.17
C VAL A 14 -0.72 14.12 11.14
N GLU A 15 -0.54 15.45 11.24
CA GLU A 15 0.39 16.08 12.18
C GLU A 15 0.06 15.75 13.64
N GLU A 16 -1.22 15.84 14.04
CA GLU A 16 -1.68 15.46 15.38
C GLU A 16 -1.40 13.98 15.67
N MET A 17 -1.75 13.08 14.74
CA MET A 17 -1.52 11.64 14.88
C MET A 17 -0.03 11.32 14.95
N GLN A 18 0.80 11.95 14.12
CA GLN A 18 2.26 11.76 14.16
C GLN A 18 2.83 12.21 15.50
N SER A 19 2.39 13.36 16.01
CA SER A 19 2.81 13.85 17.33
C SER A 19 2.46 12.86 18.44
N LEU A 20 1.25 12.29 18.43
CA LEU A 20 0.83 11.26 19.38
C LEU A 20 1.65 9.97 19.26
N CYS A 21 1.95 9.55 18.03
CA CYS A 21 2.78 8.37 17.79
C CYS A 21 4.20 8.56 18.36
N VAL A 22 4.82 9.71 18.10
CA VAL A 22 6.15 10.04 18.63
C VAL A 22 6.15 10.06 20.16
N GLN A 23 5.17 10.71 20.80
CA GLN A 23 5.03 10.77 22.25
C GLN A 23 4.88 9.39 22.91
N ASN A 24 4.31 8.44 22.19
CA ASN A 24 4.06 7.08 22.68
C ASN A 24 5.05 6.03 22.13
N ASN A 25 6.16 6.45 21.50
CA ASN A 25 7.15 5.57 20.87
C ASN A 25 6.52 4.59 19.86
N LYS A 26 5.57 5.09 19.05
CA LYS A 26 4.92 4.34 17.97
C LYS A 26 5.35 4.93 16.62
N LYS A 27 5.41 4.06 15.62
CA LYS A 27 5.59 4.47 14.23
C LYS A 27 4.23 4.57 13.55
N MET A 28 4.04 5.64 12.79
CA MET A 28 2.84 5.84 11.98
C MET A 28 3.14 5.47 10.53
N VAL A 29 2.19 4.79 9.89
CA VAL A 29 2.18 4.58 8.44
C VAL A 29 1.15 5.52 7.84
N VAL A 30 1.55 6.30 6.84
CA VAL A 30 0.63 7.16 6.09
C VAL A 30 0.42 6.58 4.69
N TYR A 31 -0.85 6.41 4.32
CA TYR A 31 -1.22 5.94 2.99
C TYR A 31 -1.50 7.12 2.07
N ILE A 32 -0.79 7.16 0.93
CA ILE A 32 -1.14 8.05 -0.18
C ILE A 32 -2.18 7.30 -1.03
N SER A 33 -3.45 7.62 -0.80
CA SER A 33 -4.55 7.03 -1.57
C SER A 33 -4.48 7.43 -3.03
N MET A 34 -4.90 6.53 -3.92
CA MET A 34 -4.91 6.75 -5.38
C MET A 34 -3.53 7.13 -5.93
N ALA A 35 -2.47 6.57 -5.33
CA ALA A 35 -1.10 6.83 -5.72
C ALA A 35 -0.77 6.36 -7.15
N PHE A 36 -1.57 5.47 -7.71
CA PHE A 36 -1.38 4.91 -9.06
C PHE A 36 -2.38 5.45 -10.10
N GLY A 37 -3.27 6.33 -9.69
CA GLY A 37 -4.33 6.89 -10.51
C GLY A 37 -5.67 6.93 -9.78
N ASN A 38 -6.67 7.56 -10.41
CA ASN A 38 -8.01 7.71 -9.84
C ASN A 38 -9.09 7.60 -10.92
N PRO A 39 -10.32 7.23 -10.53
CA PRO A 39 -11.43 7.09 -11.49
C PRO A 39 -12.15 8.41 -11.79
N TYR A 40 -11.73 9.53 -11.16
CA TYR A 40 -12.45 10.79 -11.23
C TYR A 40 -11.96 11.73 -12.34
N GLY A 41 -10.91 11.32 -13.08
CA GLY A 41 -10.26 12.18 -14.06
C GLY A 41 -9.42 13.32 -13.45
N ASP A 42 -9.14 13.24 -12.15
CA ASP A 42 -8.23 14.19 -11.51
C ASP A 42 -6.80 13.98 -12.03
N PRO A 43 -6.00 15.04 -12.14
CA PRO A 43 -4.60 14.91 -12.57
C PRO A 43 -3.84 13.91 -11.70
N TRP A 44 -3.09 13.03 -12.36
CA TRP A 44 -2.19 12.08 -11.71
C TRP A 44 -0.82 12.09 -12.40
N SER A 45 0.23 11.97 -11.60
CA SER A 45 1.59 11.77 -12.09
C SER A 45 2.48 11.21 -10.97
N GLY A 46 3.59 10.54 -11.33
CA GLY A 46 4.62 10.15 -10.37
C GLY A 46 5.22 11.35 -9.65
N GLN A 47 5.33 12.51 -10.32
CA GLN A 47 5.78 13.77 -9.70
C GLN A 47 4.85 14.22 -8.58
N LEU A 48 3.53 14.13 -8.76
CA LEU A 48 2.56 14.48 -7.71
C LEU A 48 2.70 13.56 -6.49
N ALA A 49 2.92 12.26 -6.69
CA ALA A 49 3.18 11.32 -5.61
C ALA A 49 4.48 11.66 -4.86
N ALA A 50 5.52 12.10 -5.58
CA ALA A 50 6.78 12.56 -4.99
C ALA A 50 6.61 13.82 -4.14
N GLU A 51 5.85 14.80 -4.62
CA GLU A 51 5.54 16.04 -3.89
C GLU A 51 4.80 15.75 -2.58
N TRP A 52 3.82 14.86 -2.59
CA TRP A 52 3.12 14.45 -1.36
C TRP A 52 4.02 13.66 -0.41
N THR A 53 4.87 12.77 -0.95
CA THR A 53 5.87 12.05 -0.15
C THR A 53 6.82 13.03 0.52
N GLU A 54 7.33 14.01 -0.22
CA GLU A 54 8.22 15.05 0.30
C GLU A 54 7.55 15.84 1.42
N LYS A 55 6.32 16.32 1.20
CA LYS A 55 5.57 17.08 2.19
C LYS A 55 5.33 16.30 3.48
N LEU A 56 4.86 15.05 3.38
CA LEU A 56 4.62 14.21 4.55
C LEU A 56 5.90 13.90 5.33
N THR A 57 7.00 13.70 4.64
CA THR A 57 8.26 13.31 5.28
C THR A 57 9.05 14.51 5.82
N LYS A 58 9.19 15.59 5.05
CA LYS A 58 9.96 16.77 5.47
C LYS A 58 9.21 17.67 6.44
N ASP A 59 7.92 17.91 6.20
CA ASP A 59 7.14 18.85 7.00
C ASP A 59 6.58 18.18 8.26
N LEU A 60 6.15 16.91 8.16
CA LEU A 60 5.46 16.20 9.25
C LEU A 60 6.29 15.09 9.89
N GLY A 61 7.48 14.80 9.39
CA GLY A 61 8.39 13.80 9.96
C GLY A 61 7.87 12.35 9.85
N VAL A 62 7.04 12.05 8.84
CA VAL A 62 6.56 10.69 8.58
C VAL A 62 7.71 9.83 8.07
N GLU A 63 7.94 8.66 8.69
CA GLU A 63 9.02 7.75 8.32
C GLU A 63 8.58 6.60 7.41
N ILE A 64 7.27 6.29 7.38
CA ILE A 64 6.73 5.16 6.62
C ILE A 64 5.57 5.64 5.77
N ILE A 65 5.69 5.46 4.46
CA ILE A 65 4.64 5.81 3.49
C ILE A 65 4.26 4.57 2.69
N ALA A 66 2.97 4.29 2.60
CA ALA A 66 2.44 3.26 1.73
C ALA A 66 1.74 3.89 0.52
N LEU A 67 2.16 3.51 -0.68
CA LEU A 67 1.49 3.88 -1.91
C LEU A 67 0.29 2.96 -2.10
N ALA A 68 -0.92 3.54 -2.09
CA ALA A 68 -2.16 2.78 -2.15
C ALA A 68 -2.78 2.83 -3.55
N ASP A 69 -2.97 1.66 -4.13
CA ASP A 69 -3.76 1.45 -5.36
C ASP A 69 -5.23 1.28 -5.00
N THR A 70 -5.84 2.37 -4.56
CA THR A 70 -7.17 2.37 -3.92
C THR A 70 -8.27 1.74 -4.79
N VAL A 71 -8.14 1.80 -6.10
CA VAL A 71 -9.15 1.34 -7.06
C VAL A 71 -8.62 0.26 -8.04
N GLY A 72 -7.44 -0.29 -7.80
CA GLY A 72 -6.88 -1.39 -8.58
C GLY A 72 -6.39 -1.03 -9.98
N VAL A 73 -6.03 0.23 -10.23
CA VAL A 73 -5.58 0.73 -11.54
C VAL A 73 -4.06 0.67 -11.76
N SER A 74 -3.33 0.13 -10.78
CA SER A 74 -1.89 -0.05 -10.94
C SER A 74 -1.57 -1.01 -12.09
N ASN A 75 -0.51 -0.69 -12.81
CA ASN A 75 0.03 -1.48 -13.92
C ASN A 75 1.56 -1.48 -13.90
N GLY A 76 2.17 -2.22 -14.82
CA GLY A 76 3.62 -2.38 -14.85
C GLY A 76 4.39 -1.07 -14.94
N ASP A 77 3.90 -0.12 -15.70
CA ASP A 77 4.59 1.15 -15.94
C ASP A 77 4.56 2.04 -14.71
N ASN A 78 3.36 2.29 -14.14
CA ASN A 78 3.23 3.17 -12.97
C ASN A 78 3.80 2.55 -11.68
N ILE A 79 3.77 1.22 -11.51
CA ILE A 79 4.46 0.53 -10.42
C ILE A 79 5.98 0.79 -10.52
N THR A 80 6.55 0.50 -11.69
CA THR A 80 7.99 0.68 -11.91
C THR A 80 8.40 2.13 -11.74
N GLU A 81 7.69 3.07 -12.35
CA GLU A 81 7.95 4.51 -12.24
C GLU A 81 7.98 4.98 -10.78
N LEU A 82 6.92 4.69 -10.03
CA LEU A 82 6.78 5.18 -8.65
C LEU A 82 7.86 4.62 -7.73
N PHE A 83 8.02 3.28 -7.66
CA PHE A 83 8.96 2.69 -6.71
C PHE A 83 10.40 2.95 -7.07
N SER A 84 10.79 2.87 -8.37
CA SER A 84 12.16 3.16 -8.80
C SER A 84 12.55 4.64 -8.66
N THR A 85 11.58 5.53 -8.61
CA THR A 85 11.80 6.97 -8.40
C THR A 85 11.81 7.34 -6.93
N LEU A 86 10.79 6.92 -6.17
CA LEU A 86 10.60 7.37 -4.79
C LEU A 86 11.59 6.73 -3.81
N ILE A 87 11.89 5.44 -3.96
CA ILE A 87 12.79 4.75 -3.02
C ILE A 87 14.19 5.40 -3.00
N PRO A 88 14.87 5.63 -4.12
CA PRO A 88 16.17 6.29 -4.10
C PRO A 88 16.09 7.79 -3.75
N ALA A 89 14.97 8.47 -4.04
CA ALA A 89 14.80 9.88 -3.69
C ALA A 89 14.59 10.10 -2.19
N PHE A 90 14.02 9.11 -1.48
CA PHE A 90 13.73 9.18 -0.05
C PHE A 90 14.40 8.04 0.74
N PRO A 91 15.74 7.95 0.78
CA PRO A 91 16.45 6.77 1.31
C PRO A 91 16.31 6.56 2.83
N LYS A 92 15.72 7.52 3.54
CA LYS A 92 15.43 7.42 4.99
C LYS A 92 13.97 7.08 5.28
N VAL A 93 13.14 6.98 4.25
CA VAL A 93 11.71 6.69 4.34
C VAL A 93 11.46 5.26 3.89
N GLU A 94 10.72 4.50 4.67
CA GLU A 94 10.25 3.20 4.26
C GLU A 94 9.05 3.36 3.32
N ILE A 95 9.28 3.16 2.01
CA ILE A 95 8.22 3.21 1.00
C ILE A 95 7.64 1.82 0.81
N GLY A 96 6.35 1.68 1.10
CA GLY A 96 5.61 0.43 1.00
C GLY A 96 4.53 0.46 -0.08
N ALA A 97 3.96 -0.71 -0.35
CA ALA A 97 2.88 -0.93 -1.29
C ALA A 97 1.63 -1.46 -0.59
N HIS A 98 0.47 -0.86 -0.92
CA HIS A 98 -0.84 -1.37 -0.59
C HIS A 98 -1.65 -1.48 -1.88
N LEU A 99 -1.57 -2.64 -2.52
CA LEU A 99 -2.17 -2.86 -3.83
C LEU A 99 -3.52 -3.57 -3.71
N HIS A 100 -4.48 -3.07 -4.49
CA HIS A 100 -5.69 -3.81 -4.79
C HIS A 100 -5.50 -4.50 -6.14
N THR A 101 -5.88 -5.77 -6.25
CA THR A 101 -5.59 -6.54 -7.45
C THR A 101 -6.53 -7.74 -7.62
N LEU A 102 -6.83 -8.07 -8.86
CA LEU A 102 -7.43 -9.36 -9.17
C LEU A 102 -6.44 -10.50 -8.88
N PRO A 103 -6.90 -11.68 -8.51
CA PRO A 103 -6.02 -12.81 -8.19
C PRO A 103 -5.03 -13.18 -9.30
N GLU A 104 -5.45 -13.08 -10.56
CA GLU A 104 -4.64 -13.38 -11.75
C GLU A 104 -3.46 -12.44 -11.93
N ASP A 105 -3.59 -11.18 -11.50
CA ASP A 105 -2.54 -10.15 -11.63
C ASP A 105 -1.63 -10.07 -10.40
N ALA A 106 -2.06 -10.62 -9.27
CA ALA A 106 -1.43 -10.41 -7.96
C ALA A 106 0.06 -10.77 -7.97
N LYS A 107 0.42 -11.94 -8.50
CA LYS A 107 1.81 -12.40 -8.53
C LYS A 107 2.69 -11.52 -9.41
N THR A 108 2.19 -11.12 -10.57
CA THR A 108 2.92 -10.25 -11.49
C THR A 108 3.17 -8.88 -10.87
N LYS A 109 2.13 -8.25 -10.29
CA LYS A 109 2.25 -6.96 -9.62
C LYS A 109 3.16 -7.04 -8.39
N ALA A 110 3.05 -8.10 -7.57
CA ALA A 110 3.89 -8.32 -6.41
C ALA A 110 5.37 -8.41 -6.77
N LYS A 111 5.69 -9.25 -7.77
CA LYS A 111 7.07 -9.41 -8.23
C LYS A 111 7.64 -8.12 -8.80
N LEU A 112 6.89 -7.44 -9.65
CA LEU A 112 7.31 -6.19 -10.26
C LEU A 112 7.56 -5.10 -9.21
N THR A 113 6.68 -4.99 -8.22
CA THR A 113 6.83 -4.06 -7.10
C THR A 113 8.09 -4.35 -6.29
N TYR A 114 8.37 -5.64 -6.01
CA TYR A 114 9.58 -6.08 -5.34
C TYR A 114 10.84 -5.78 -6.17
N ASP A 115 10.82 -6.11 -7.46
CA ASP A 115 11.94 -5.89 -8.38
C ASP A 115 12.23 -4.38 -8.56
N SER A 116 11.21 -3.52 -8.40
CA SER A 116 11.33 -2.05 -8.40
C SER A 116 11.87 -1.48 -7.08
N GLY A 117 12.24 -2.33 -6.11
CA GLY A 117 12.92 -1.93 -4.87
C GLY A 117 12.03 -1.93 -3.62
N CYS A 118 10.72 -2.09 -3.73
CA CYS A 118 9.82 -2.16 -2.58
C CYS A 118 10.12 -3.39 -1.70
N ARG A 119 10.12 -3.18 -0.38
CA ARG A 119 10.36 -4.25 0.61
C ARG A 119 9.28 -4.33 1.69
N ARG A 120 8.30 -3.45 1.61
CA ARG A 120 7.14 -3.42 2.51
C ARG A 120 5.86 -3.61 1.71
N PHE A 121 5.05 -4.58 2.09
CA PHE A 121 3.77 -4.86 1.48
C PHE A 121 2.70 -4.99 2.56
N ASP A 122 1.61 -4.26 2.39
CA ASP A 122 0.43 -4.37 3.22
C ASP A 122 -0.65 -5.14 2.44
N THR A 123 -1.01 -6.33 2.92
CA THR A 123 -1.87 -7.29 2.22
C THR A 123 -2.92 -7.86 3.15
N ALA A 124 -3.88 -8.60 2.63
CA ALA A 124 -4.88 -9.31 3.43
C ALA A 124 -4.91 -10.80 3.08
N LEU A 125 -5.08 -11.66 4.09
CA LEU A 125 -5.31 -13.09 3.86
C LEU A 125 -6.53 -13.27 2.97
N LYS A 126 -6.43 -14.10 1.94
CA LYS A 126 -7.46 -14.36 0.93
C LYS A 126 -7.92 -13.12 0.16
N GLY A 127 -7.18 -12.02 0.21
CA GLY A 127 -7.56 -10.77 -0.42
C GLY A 127 -8.81 -10.11 0.20
N TYR A 128 -9.21 -10.49 1.40
CA TYR A 128 -10.39 -9.95 2.05
C TYR A 128 -10.33 -8.44 2.20
N GLY A 129 -11.52 -7.82 2.07
CA GLY A 129 -11.67 -6.39 2.01
C GLY A 129 -11.49 -5.85 0.59
N GLY A 130 -11.97 -4.66 0.38
CA GLY A 130 -11.92 -3.96 -0.90
C GLY A 130 -12.39 -2.53 -0.70
N CYS A 131 -12.16 -1.68 -1.69
CA CYS A 131 -12.62 -0.32 -1.63
C CYS A 131 -14.05 -0.21 -2.17
N PRO A 132 -15.03 0.30 -1.39
CA PRO A 132 -16.40 0.50 -1.87
C PRO A 132 -16.52 1.59 -2.93
N MET A 133 -15.40 2.17 -3.38
CA MET A 133 -15.37 3.24 -4.39
C MET A 133 -15.17 2.72 -5.83
N THR A 134 -15.08 1.41 -6.03
CA THR A 134 -15.08 0.80 -7.36
C THR A 134 -16.53 0.61 -7.81
N GLU A 135 -16.89 1.20 -8.95
CA GLU A 135 -18.29 1.25 -9.40
C GLU A 135 -18.83 -0.11 -9.90
N ASP A 136 -17.98 -0.99 -10.46
CA ASP A 136 -18.48 -2.18 -11.16
C ASP A 136 -17.86 -3.52 -10.72
N ASP A 137 -16.64 -3.58 -10.16
CA ASP A 137 -16.04 -4.80 -9.63
C ASP A 137 -15.19 -4.47 -8.42
N LEU A 138 -15.58 -4.92 -7.24
CA LEU A 138 -14.80 -4.81 -6.01
C LEU A 138 -13.46 -5.53 -6.20
N VAL A 139 -12.43 -4.79 -6.57
CA VAL A 139 -11.06 -5.31 -6.57
C VAL A 139 -10.61 -5.44 -5.12
N GLY A 140 -10.40 -6.69 -4.67
CA GLY A 140 -9.96 -7.00 -3.31
C GLY A 140 -8.54 -6.52 -3.02
N ASN A 141 -8.15 -6.61 -1.77
CA ASN A 141 -6.75 -6.45 -1.39
C ASN A 141 -5.88 -7.50 -2.10
N MET A 142 -4.61 -7.20 -2.33
CA MET A 142 -3.64 -8.23 -2.73
C MET A 142 -3.66 -9.36 -1.69
N ALA A 143 -3.89 -10.58 -2.14
CA ALA A 143 -3.92 -11.73 -1.26
C ALA A 143 -2.52 -12.06 -0.73
N THR A 144 -2.39 -12.21 0.59
CA THR A 144 -1.11 -12.47 1.26
C THR A 144 -0.46 -13.75 0.74
N GLU A 145 -1.23 -14.81 0.53
CA GLU A 145 -0.74 -16.09 0.00
C GLU A 145 -0.19 -15.96 -1.42
N LEU A 146 -0.78 -15.10 -2.26
CA LEU A 146 -0.28 -14.86 -3.61
C LEU A 146 1.01 -14.03 -3.62
N LEU A 147 1.13 -13.07 -2.69
CA LEU A 147 2.38 -12.35 -2.47
C LEU A 147 3.50 -13.29 -2.02
N ILE A 148 3.25 -14.15 -1.03
CA ILE A 148 4.21 -15.13 -0.51
C ILE A 148 4.67 -16.06 -1.64
N ASP A 149 3.74 -16.57 -2.43
CA ASP A 149 4.07 -17.45 -3.55
C ASP A 149 4.86 -16.72 -4.65
N ALA A 150 4.49 -15.48 -4.98
CA ALA A 150 5.24 -14.66 -5.95
C ALA A 150 6.68 -14.39 -5.54
N LEU A 151 6.93 -14.27 -4.24
CA LEU A 151 8.24 -13.99 -3.66
C LEU A 151 8.91 -15.25 -3.08
N SER A 152 8.39 -16.44 -3.38
CA SER A 152 9.01 -17.70 -2.99
C SER A 152 10.43 -17.80 -3.56
N GLY A 153 11.40 -18.14 -2.70
CA GLY A 153 12.82 -18.16 -3.08
C GLY A 153 13.56 -16.84 -2.84
N VAL A 154 12.90 -15.81 -2.31
CA VAL A 154 13.57 -14.63 -1.81
C VAL A 154 14.12 -14.92 -0.41
N ASP A 155 15.43 -14.82 -0.23
CA ASP A 155 16.15 -15.27 0.98
C ASP A 155 15.67 -14.60 2.29
N GLN A 156 15.04 -13.44 2.20
CA GLN A 156 14.58 -12.68 3.37
C GLN A 156 13.15 -13.01 3.79
N LEU A 157 12.42 -13.83 3.03
CA LEU A 157 11.06 -14.22 3.33
C LEU A 157 11.05 -15.53 4.12
N SER A 158 10.82 -15.43 5.44
CA SER A 158 10.69 -16.59 6.32
C SER A 158 9.27 -16.68 6.87
N ILE A 159 8.55 -17.71 6.50
CA ILE A 159 7.17 -17.95 6.88
C ILE A 159 7.09 -19.24 7.71
N ASP A 160 6.44 -19.19 8.87
CA ASP A 160 6.01 -20.39 9.59
C ASP A 160 4.76 -20.95 8.91
N GLU A 161 4.95 -21.98 8.10
CA GLU A 161 3.89 -22.58 7.28
C GLU A 161 2.72 -23.10 8.10
N LYS A 162 2.99 -23.62 9.32
CA LYS A 162 1.94 -24.13 10.20
C LYS A 162 1.06 -22.99 10.70
N GLN A 163 1.67 -21.95 11.24
CA GLN A 163 0.93 -20.78 11.75
C GLN A 163 0.22 -20.04 10.61
N PHE A 164 0.84 -19.97 9.45
CA PHE A 164 0.21 -19.37 8.27
C PHE A 164 -1.02 -20.18 7.82
N SER A 165 -0.94 -21.51 7.79
CA SER A 165 -2.09 -22.37 7.48
C SER A 165 -3.23 -22.21 8.49
N GLU A 166 -2.92 -22.15 9.77
CA GLU A 166 -3.91 -21.88 10.83
C GLU A 166 -4.57 -20.50 10.65
N ALA A 167 -3.80 -19.47 10.32
CA ALA A 167 -4.33 -18.13 10.05
C ALA A 167 -5.26 -18.11 8.81
N MET A 168 -4.90 -18.84 7.75
CA MET A 168 -5.73 -18.97 6.54
C MET A 168 -7.06 -19.65 6.83
N MET A 169 -7.07 -20.71 7.66
CA MET A 169 -8.31 -21.39 8.09
C MET A 169 -9.17 -20.45 8.94
N LEU A 170 -8.57 -19.74 9.88
CA LEU A 170 -9.28 -18.78 10.73
C LEU A 170 -9.89 -17.65 9.89
N ALA A 171 -9.14 -17.08 8.98
CA ALA A 171 -9.66 -16.05 8.06
C ALA A 171 -10.87 -16.55 7.28
N GLY A 172 -10.81 -17.77 6.72
CA GLY A 172 -11.94 -18.36 5.98
C GLY A 172 -13.17 -18.65 6.82
N SER A 173 -13.00 -18.93 8.12
CA SER A 173 -14.14 -19.13 9.03
C SER A 173 -14.73 -17.82 9.58
N THR A 174 -13.90 -16.77 9.66
CA THR A 174 -14.32 -15.45 10.20
C THR A 174 -15.03 -14.61 9.14
N PHE A 175 -14.57 -14.70 7.91
CA PHE A 175 -15.10 -13.95 6.77
C PHE A 175 -15.59 -14.95 5.69
N PRO A 176 -16.79 -15.55 5.88
CA PRO A 176 -17.36 -16.42 4.86
C PRO A 176 -17.69 -15.61 3.61
N LEU A 177 -17.42 -16.22 2.45
CA LEU A 177 -17.77 -15.69 1.11
C LEU A 177 -19.29 -15.71 0.92
#